data_fe6dbba9f3bd00b5d3886b6956a7257a
#
_entry.id   fe6dbba9f3bd00b5d3886b6956a7257a
#
_cell.length_a   1.000
_cell.length_b   1.000
_cell.length_c   1.000
_cell.angle_alpha   90.00
_cell.angle_beta   90.00
_cell.angle_gamma   90.00
#
_symmetry.space_group_name_H-M   'P 1'
#
loop_
_entity.id
_entity.type
_entity.pdbx_description
1 polymer ?
#
loop_
_entity_poly.entity_id
_entity_poly.type
_entity_poly.pdbx_seq_one_letter_code
_entity_poly.pdbx_strand_id
1 'polypeptide(L)'
;VSDWANTAAYCPARFADGTLRSAQARHAVRLMASRLAIDIAQPTLSRCDGIDSLDVDTDSLAAMAAAEDQVGFAMEVFAARSFGHATLDISDRHKTTSQRLISLSGAEDNRAKTYDVTQLLANPNTIVDSATGLYAPTDAVLEMNCARSEIAAVAASSTSSNASTKSQTTSDDHSDDSREQ
;
A
#
# COMPACT_ATOMS: atom_id res chain seq x y z
N VAL A 1 2.48 19.08 5.82
CA VAL A 1 2.14 17.65 6.02
C VAL A 1 0.65 17.44 5.92
N SER A 2 -0.16 18.15 6.71
CA SER A 2 -1.62 18.01 6.75
C SER A 2 -2.30 18.25 5.40
N ASP A 3 -1.85 19.21 4.60
CA ASP A 3 -2.45 19.52 3.30
C ASP A 3 -2.35 18.33 2.32
N TRP A 4 -1.21 17.64 2.30
CA TRP A 4 -1.06 16.44 1.49
C TRP A 4 -1.90 15.27 2.00
N ALA A 5 -2.04 15.11 3.32
CA ALA A 5 -2.92 14.10 3.90
C ALA A 5 -4.40 14.40 3.58
N ASN A 6 -4.81 15.67 3.63
CA ASN A 6 -6.14 16.10 3.23
C ASN A 6 -6.37 15.89 1.74
N THR A 7 -5.35 16.14 0.88
CA THR A 7 -5.44 15.85 -0.55
C THR A 7 -5.70 14.36 -0.79
N ALA A 8 -5.01 13.46 -0.09
CA ALA A 8 -5.27 12.03 -0.18
C ALA A 8 -6.69 11.66 0.27
N ALA A 9 -7.15 12.24 1.38
CA ALA A 9 -8.45 11.90 1.98
C ALA A 9 -9.65 12.40 1.16
N TYR A 10 -9.54 13.59 0.54
CA TYR A 10 -10.69 14.25 -0.08
C TYR A 10 -10.64 14.33 -1.61
N CYS A 11 -9.54 13.91 -2.23
CA CYS A 11 -9.37 13.94 -3.68
C CYS A 11 -8.98 12.55 -4.21
N PRO A 12 -9.91 11.65 -4.52
CA PRO A 12 -9.61 10.28 -4.96
C PRO A 12 -8.62 10.24 -6.14
N ALA A 13 -8.74 11.13 -7.12
CA ALA A 13 -7.82 11.22 -8.26
C ALA A 13 -6.39 11.63 -7.87
N ARG A 14 -6.16 12.08 -6.63
CA ARG A 14 -4.85 12.47 -6.09
C ARG A 14 -4.45 11.65 -4.87
N PHE A 15 -5.14 10.55 -4.61
CA PHE A 15 -4.88 9.69 -3.46
C PHE A 15 -3.41 9.26 -3.38
N ALA A 16 -2.86 8.71 -4.46
CA ALA A 16 -1.48 8.25 -4.52
C ALA A 16 -0.47 9.39 -4.30
N ASP A 17 -0.65 10.51 -4.99
CA ASP A 17 0.21 11.69 -4.84
C ASP A 17 0.16 12.24 -3.40
N GLY A 18 -1.04 12.41 -2.86
CA GLY A 18 -1.26 12.94 -1.51
C GLY A 18 -0.61 12.05 -0.45
N THR A 19 -0.79 10.73 -0.55
CA THR A 19 -0.23 9.74 0.37
C THR A 19 1.30 9.75 0.35
N LEU A 20 1.92 9.63 -0.83
CA LEU A 20 3.38 9.60 -0.96
C LEU A 20 4.01 10.93 -0.51
N ARG A 21 3.45 12.07 -0.89
CA ARG A 21 3.97 13.38 -0.47
C ARG A 21 3.77 13.64 1.02
N SER A 22 2.68 13.16 1.61
CA SER A 22 2.48 13.21 3.06
C SER A 22 3.57 12.43 3.78
N ALA A 23 3.89 11.21 3.32
CA ALA A 23 4.95 10.39 3.88
C ALA A 23 6.34 11.04 3.74
N GLN A 24 6.67 11.57 2.54
CA GLN A 24 7.91 12.30 2.30
C GLN A 24 8.05 13.54 3.20
N ALA A 25 6.98 14.33 3.34
CA ALA A 25 6.99 15.51 4.19
C ALA A 25 7.19 15.15 5.67
N ARG A 26 6.54 14.10 6.16
CA ARG A 26 6.76 13.58 7.53
C ARG A 26 8.19 13.11 7.75
N HIS A 27 8.76 12.41 6.75
CA HIS A 27 10.16 11.99 6.82
C HIS A 27 11.12 13.18 6.88
N ALA A 28 10.93 14.19 6.03
CA ALA A 28 11.73 15.41 6.02
C ALA A 28 11.67 16.16 7.36
N VAL A 29 10.48 16.27 7.95
CA VAL A 29 10.30 16.88 9.29
C VAL A 29 11.09 16.12 10.34
N ARG A 30 11.06 14.78 10.34
CA ARG A 30 11.84 13.97 11.28
C ARG A 30 13.35 14.16 11.12
N LEU A 31 13.83 14.18 9.88
CA LEU A 31 15.24 14.43 9.61
C LEU A 31 15.69 15.82 10.10
N MET A 32 14.87 16.84 9.88
CA MET A 32 15.16 18.20 10.37
C MET A 32 15.16 18.25 11.89
N ALA A 33 14.15 17.65 12.53
CA ALA A 33 14.06 17.60 13.99
C ALA A 33 15.28 16.90 14.60
N SER A 34 15.69 15.77 14.04
CA SER A 34 16.90 15.05 14.46
C SER A 34 18.17 15.91 14.33
N ARG A 35 18.33 16.64 13.19
CA ARG A 35 19.48 17.53 13.00
C ARG A 35 19.51 18.72 13.96
N LEU A 36 18.36 19.20 14.38
CA LEU A 36 18.20 20.32 15.31
C LEU A 36 18.10 19.89 16.76
N ALA A 37 18.22 18.59 17.04
CA ALA A 37 18.00 17.99 18.36
C ALA A 37 16.65 18.37 18.99
N ILE A 38 15.62 18.51 18.15
CA ILE A 38 14.24 18.76 18.59
C ILE A 38 13.56 17.42 18.78
N ASP A 39 13.02 17.18 19.96
CA ASP A 39 12.21 16.00 20.22
C ASP A 39 10.82 16.15 19.58
N ILE A 40 10.46 15.19 18.73
CA ILE A 40 9.12 15.09 18.11
C ILE A 40 8.54 13.72 18.37
N ALA A 41 7.22 13.67 18.53
CA ALA A 41 6.51 12.41 18.69
C ALA A 41 6.86 11.43 17.56
N GLN A 42 7.28 10.23 17.92
CA GLN A 42 7.50 9.16 16.96
C GLN A 42 6.15 8.72 16.37
N PRO A 43 6.10 8.39 15.07
CA PRO A 43 4.86 7.89 14.49
C PRO A 43 4.49 6.57 15.15
N THR A 44 3.25 6.50 15.63
CA THR A 44 2.68 5.21 16.00
C THR A 44 2.48 4.43 14.69
N LEU A 45 3.10 3.26 14.59
CA LEU A 45 2.83 2.35 13.49
C LEU A 45 1.38 1.89 13.60
N SER A 46 0.58 2.19 12.60
CA SER A 46 -0.77 1.65 12.50
C SER A 46 -0.67 0.15 12.30
N ARG A 47 -1.29 -0.62 13.16
CA ARG A 47 -1.47 -2.05 12.98
C ARG A 47 -2.85 -2.28 12.40
N CYS A 48 -2.98 -3.29 11.55
CA CYS A 48 -4.30 -3.71 11.04
C CYS A 48 -5.12 -4.46 12.10
N ASP A 49 -4.59 -4.61 13.30
CA ASP A 49 -5.30 -5.20 14.44
C ASP A 49 -6.51 -4.32 14.81
N GLY A 50 -7.69 -4.90 14.83
CA GLY A 50 -8.92 -4.17 15.17
C GLY A 50 -9.58 -3.45 14.00
N ILE A 51 -9.10 -3.60 12.76
CA ILE A 51 -9.83 -3.19 11.56
C ILE A 51 -10.77 -4.33 11.17
N ASP A 52 -12.08 -4.08 11.21
CA ASP A 52 -13.10 -5.09 10.91
C ASP A 52 -13.59 -5.01 9.44
N SER A 53 -13.41 -3.88 8.79
CA SER A 53 -13.75 -3.69 7.37
C SER A 53 -12.89 -2.60 6.73
N LEU A 54 -12.69 -2.72 5.43
CA LEU A 54 -12.06 -1.72 4.58
C LEU A 54 -12.98 -1.45 3.39
N ASP A 55 -13.15 -0.19 3.03
CA ASP A 55 -13.89 0.23 1.83
C ASP A 55 -12.97 0.13 0.60
N VAL A 56 -12.57 -1.11 0.30
CA VAL A 56 -11.69 -1.49 -0.81
C VAL A 56 -12.24 -2.79 -1.37
N ASP A 57 -12.26 -2.92 -2.70
CA ASP A 57 -12.80 -4.12 -3.33
C ASP A 57 -11.96 -5.38 -3.02
N THR A 58 -12.60 -6.54 -3.16
CA THR A 58 -12.01 -7.85 -2.86
C THR A 58 -10.70 -8.12 -3.58
N ASP A 59 -10.62 -7.79 -4.89
CA ASP A 59 -9.44 -8.05 -5.71
C ASP A 59 -8.26 -7.15 -5.29
N SER A 60 -8.55 -5.89 -4.99
CA SER A 60 -7.56 -4.95 -4.46
C SER A 60 -7.02 -5.39 -3.10
N LEU A 61 -7.88 -5.86 -2.19
CA LEU A 61 -7.44 -6.41 -0.89
C LEU A 61 -6.57 -7.66 -1.06
N ALA A 62 -6.94 -8.55 -1.98
CA ALA A 62 -6.14 -9.74 -2.29
C ALA A 62 -4.77 -9.38 -2.89
N ALA A 63 -4.71 -8.36 -3.76
CA ALA A 63 -3.46 -7.86 -4.33
C ALA A 63 -2.55 -7.23 -3.27
N MET A 64 -3.11 -6.43 -2.36
CA MET A 64 -2.37 -5.88 -1.21
C MET A 64 -1.82 -7.00 -0.32
N ALA A 65 -2.64 -8.02 -0.03
CA ALA A 65 -2.21 -9.17 0.76
C ALA A 65 -1.04 -9.93 0.11
N ALA A 66 -1.08 -10.10 -1.21
CA ALA A 66 0.01 -10.75 -1.94
C ALA A 66 1.30 -9.91 -1.90
N ALA A 67 1.22 -8.59 -2.02
CA ALA A 67 2.37 -7.69 -1.92
C ALA A 67 3.02 -7.76 -0.54
N GLU A 68 2.23 -7.72 0.52
CA GLU A 68 2.67 -7.87 1.91
C GLU A 68 3.34 -9.23 2.16
N ASP A 69 2.74 -10.32 1.69
CA ASP A 69 3.28 -11.66 1.85
C ASP A 69 4.63 -11.83 1.15
N GLN A 70 4.75 -11.29 -0.07
CA GLN A 70 5.99 -11.31 -0.84
C GLN A 70 7.12 -10.58 -0.12
N VAL A 71 6.85 -9.41 0.44
CA VAL A 71 7.85 -8.65 1.21
C VAL A 71 8.17 -9.37 2.51
N GLY A 72 7.17 -9.88 3.23
CA GLY A 72 7.38 -10.69 4.43
C GLY A 72 8.31 -11.88 4.19
N PHE A 73 8.10 -12.61 3.09
CA PHE A 73 8.98 -13.71 2.68
C PHE A 73 10.41 -13.23 2.37
N ALA A 74 10.56 -12.16 1.61
CA ALA A 74 11.88 -11.62 1.28
C ALA A 74 12.63 -11.12 2.52
N MET A 75 11.94 -10.45 3.45
CA MET A 75 12.53 -9.97 4.72
C MET A 75 12.95 -11.12 5.63
N GLU A 76 12.21 -12.23 5.66
CA GLU A 76 12.64 -13.44 6.37
C GLU A 76 13.96 -13.99 5.83
N VAL A 77 14.07 -14.12 4.50
CA VAL A 77 15.28 -14.60 3.83
C VAL A 77 16.46 -13.66 4.11
N PHE A 78 16.23 -12.36 4.09
CA PHE A 78 17.25 -11.34 4.38
C PHE A 78 17.69 -11.37 5.85
N ALA A 79 16.73 -11.47 6.77
CA ALA A 79 17.01 -11.58 8.21
C ALA A 79 17.84 -12.82 8.52
N ALA A 80 17.51 -13.97 7.92
CA ALA A 80 18.27 -15.22 8.09
C ALA A 80 19.72 -15.11 7.59
N ARG A 81 20.01 -14.16 6.71
CA ARG A 81 21.36 -13.91 6.14
C ARG A 81 22.02 -12.65 6.68
N SER A 82 21.38 -11.95 7.60
CA SER A 82 21.85 -10.68 8.16
C SER A 82 22.10 -9.61 7.09
N PHE A 83 21.23 -9.54 6.08
CA PHE A 83 21.29 -8.53 5.02
C PHE A 83 20.47 -7.29 5.37
N GLY A 84 21.02 -6.10 5.10
CA GLY A 84 20.36 -4.82 5.30
C GLY A 84 19.90 -4.61 6.75
N HIS A 85 18.69 -4.06 6.89
CA HIS A 85 18.03 -3.83 8.19
C HIS A 85 16.86 -4.82 8.42
N ALA A 86 16.80 -5.89 7.62
CA ALA A 86 15.74 -6.89 7.72
C ALA A 86 15.83 -7.64 9.08
N THR A 87 14.68 -7.85 9.69
CA THR A 87 14.52 -8.61 10.92
C THR A 87 13.31 -9.55 10.81
N LEU A 88 13.28 -10.60 11.63
CA LEU A 88 12.10 -11.47 11.69
C LEU A 88 10.85 -10.71 12.13
N ASP A 89 10.97 -9.70 13.00
CA ASP A 89 9.85 -8.86 13.42
C ASP A 89 9.26 -8.06 12.24
N ILE A 90 10.10 -7.57 11.32
CA ILE A 90 9.62 -6.93 10.09
C ILE A 90 8.88 -7.95 9.21
N SER A 91 9.47 -9.13 8.99
CA SER A 91 8.83 -10.21 8.24
C SER A 91 7.46 -10.59 8.84
N ASP A 92 7.40 -10.81 10.15
CA ASP A 92 6.19 -11.22 10.84
C ASP A 92 5.08 -10.16 10.76
N ARG A 93 5.45 -8.86 10.79
CA ARG A 93 4.48 -7.77 10.59
C ARG A 93 3.86 -7.81 9.21
N HIS A 94 4.65 -7.95 8.16
CA HIS A 94 4.15 -8.07 6.79
C HIS A 94 3.23 -9.29 6.63
N LYS A 95 3.66 -10.46 7.11
CA LYS A 95 2.85 -11.69 7.05
C LYS A 95 1.54 -11.57 7.82
N THR A 96 1.56 -10.92 8.99
CA THR A 96 0.36 -10.67 9.79
C THR A 96 -0.59 -9.71 9.07
N THR A 97 -0.07 -8.64 8.47
CA THR A 97 -0.85 -7.71 7.65
C THR A 97 -1.47 -8.42 6.45
N SER A 98 -0.67 -9.20 5.73
CA SER A 98 -1.13 -10.02 4.61
C SER A 98 -2.28 -10.96 5.00
N GLN A 99 -2.12 -11.69 6.11
CA GLN A 99 -3.16 -12.59 6.61
C GLN A 99 -4.44 -11.83 6.97
N ARG A 100 -4.33 -10.64 7.56
CA ARG A 100 -5.49 -9.81 7.88
C ARG A 100 -6.21 -9.32 6.62
N LEU A 101 -5.47 -8.87 5.60
CA LEU A 101 -6.02 -8.41 4.33
C LEU A 101 -6.79 -9.53 3.60
N ILE A 102 -6.26 -10.77 3.56
CA ILE A 102 -6.99 -11.92 3.02
C ILE A 102 -8.27 -12.19 3.82
N SER A 103 -8.21 -12.14 5.14
CA SER A 103 -9.40 -12.34 5.97
C SER A 103 -10.47 -11.27 5.72
N LEU A 104 -10.07 -10.02 5.44
CA LEU A 104 -10.99 -8.92 5.15
C LEU A 104 -11.53 -8.99 3.71
N SER A 105 -10.77 -9.53 2.76
CA SER A 105 -11.18 -9.64 1.37
C SER A 105 -12.32 -10.64 1.16
N GLY A 106 -12.39 -11.68 1.97
CA GLY A 106 -13.28 -12.82 1.75
C GLY A 106 -12.95 -13.63 0.50
N ALA A 107 -11.82 -13.32 -0.19
CA ALA A 107 -11.36 -14.03 -1.36
C ALA A 107 -10.70 -15.36 -0.99
N GLU A 108 -10.57 -16.25 -1.98
CA GLU A 108 -9.72 -17.43 -1.87
C GLU A 108 -8.26 -17.00 -1.69
N ASP A 109 -7.54 -17.68 -0.80
CA ASP A 109 -6.13 -17.39 -0.54
C ASP A 109 -5.24 -17.98 -1.65
N ASN A 110 -4.90 -17.14 -2.60
CA ASN A 110 -4.05 -17.49 -3.75
C ASN A 110 -2.59 -17.04 -3.59
N ARG A 111 -2.15 -16.67 -2.37
CA ARG A 111 -0.76 -16.29 -2.11
C ARG A 111 0.19 -17.46 -2.41
N ALA A 112 1.35 -17.14 -2.95
CA ALA A 112 2.35 -18.16 -3.28
C ALA A 112 2.96 -18.76 -2.00
N LYS A 113 3.28 -20.05 -2.02
CA LYS A 113 4.00 -20.70 -0.91
C LYS A 113 5.46 -20.27 -0.82
N THR A 114 6.03 -19.86 -1.94
CA THR A 114 7.42 -19.40 -2.07
C THR A 114 7.52 -18.37 -3.16
N TYR A 115 8.45 -17.43 -3.01
CA TYR A 115 8.72 -16.37 -4.01
C TYR A 115 10.16 -16.48 -4.51
N ASP A 116 10.38 -16.11 -5.77
CA ASP A 116 11.74 -16.02 -6.32
C ASP A 116 12.46 -14.79 -5.72
N VAL A 117 13.52 -15.05 -4.99
CA VAL A 117 14.40 -14.04 -4.38
C VAL A 117 15.78 -14.02 -5.01
N THR A 118 15.99 -14.70 -6.14
CA THR A 118 17.31 -14.84 -6.77
C THR A 118 17.96 -13.49 -7.04
N GLN A 119 17.22 -12.54 -7.61
CA GLN A 119 17.73 -11.21 -7.91
C GLN A 119 18.03 -10.40 -6.64
N LEU A 120 17.24 -10.58 -5.60
CA LEU A 120 17.46 -9.93 -4.30
C LEU A 120 18.74 -10.47 -3.63
N LEU A 121 18.95 -11.77 -3.68
CA LEU A 121 20.14 -12.42 -3.13
C LEU A 121 21.42 -12.11 -3.93
N ALA A 122 21.29 -11.85 -5.22
CA ALA A 122 22.42 -11.37 -6.05
C ALA A 122 22.76 -9.90 -5.76
N ASN A 123 21.83 -9.11 -5.23
CA ASN A 123 22.00 -7.69 -4.95
C ASN A 123 21.56 -7.34 -3.51
N PRO A 124 22.17 -7.95 -2.47
CA PRO A 124 21.62 -7.87 -1.12
C PRO A 124 21.72 -6.48 -0.48
N ASN A 125 22.69 -5.66 -0.90
CA ASN A 125 22.94 -4.35 -0.31
C ASN A 125 22.21 -3.24 -1.05
N THR A 126 22.25 -3.25 -2.39
CA THR A 126 21.65 -2.22 -3.23
C THR A 126 21.13 -2.82 -4.53
N ILE A 127 19.97 -2.31 -4.96
CA ILE A 127 19.35 -2.68 -6.24
C ILE A 127 18.82 -1.42 -6.93
N VAL A 128 18.60 -1.48 -8.23
CA VAL A 128 17.92 -0.40 -8.96
C VAL A 128 16.43 -0.45 -8.61
N ASP A 129 15.92 0.63 -8.05
CA ASP A 129 14.47 0.83 -7.90
C ASP A 129 13.85 1.08 -9.28
N SER A 130 13.02 0.15 -9.76
CA SER A 130 12.41 0.22 -11.08
C SER A 130 11.50 1.43 -11.29
N ALA A 131 10.95 2.00 -10.21
CA ALA A 131 10.07 3.16 -10.29
C ALA A 131 10.83 4.48 -10.44
N THR A 132 12.08 4.55 -9.99
CA THR A 132 12.88 5.79 -10.02
C THR A 132 14.11 5.68 -10.92
N GLY A 133 14.56 4.46 -11.26
CA GLY A 133 15.82 4.20 -11.97
C GLY A 133 17.06 4.43 -11.11
N LEU A 134 16.94 4.68 -9.82
CA LEU A 134 18.02 4.97 -8.92
C LEU A 134 18.45 3.74 -8.11
N TYR A 135 19.72 3.65 -7.76
CA TYR A 135 20.20 2.66 -6.79
C TYR A 135 19.74 3.04 -5.39
N ALA A 136 19.18 2.08 -4.68
CA ALA A 136 18.77 2.24 -3.28
C ALA A 136 19.03 0.95 -2.49
N PRO A 137 19.07 1.00 -1.14
CA PRO A 137 19.14 -0.20 -0.32
C PRO A 137 18.03 -1.19 -0.69
N THR A 138 18.38 -2.46 -0.83
CA THR A 138 17.47 -3.48 -1.37
C THR A 138 16.24 -3.67 -0.47
N ASP A 139 16.43 -3.69 0.85
CA ASP A 139 15.35 -3.73 1.83
C ASP A 139 14.41 -2.52 1.72
N ALA A 140 14.95 -1.33 1.54
CA ALA A 140 14.13 -0.13 1.34
C ALA A 140 13.34 -0.16 0.01
N VAL A 141 13.90 -0.72 -1.06
CA VAL A 141 13.20 -0.90 -2.34
C VAL A 141 12.03 -1.87 -2.19
N LEU A 142 12.21 -2.96 -1.43
CA LEU A 142 11.14 -3.92 -1.13
C LEU A 142 9.97 -3.24 -0.41
N GLU A 143 10.24 -2.50 0.65
CA GLU A 143 9.24 -1.73 1.41
C GLU A 143 8.51 -0.71 0.52
N MET A 144 9.27 0.04 -0.27
CA MET A 144 8.69 1.05 -1.17
C MET A 144 7.83 0.44 -2.27
N ASN A 145 8.19 -0.73 -2.79
CA ASN A 145 7.39 -1.43 -3.80
C ASN A 145 6.09 -1.98 -3.20
N CYS A 146 6.13 -2.51 -1.98
CA CYS A 146 4.94 -2.90 -1.24
C CYS A 146 3.99 -1.71 -1.07
N ALA A 147 4.46 -0.62 -0.52
CA ALA A 147 3.67 0.60 -0.32
C ALA A 147 3.08 1.16 -1.63
N ARG A 148 3.84 1.12 -2.73
CA ARG A 148 3.32 1.53 -4.05
C ARG A 148 2.21 0.60 -4.55
N SER A 149 2.36 -0.71 -4.36
CA SER A 149 1.34 -1.70 -4.74
C SER A 149 0.05 -1.50 -3.97
N GLU A 150 0.13 -1.27 -2.67
CA GLU A 150 -1.03 -0.98 -1.82
C GLU A 150 -1.72 0.32 -2.21
N ILE A 151 -0.95 1.40 -2.41
CA ILE A 151 -1.49 2.68 -2.86
C ILE A 151 -2.18 2.55 -4.22
N ALA A 152 -1.61 1.77 -5.15
CA ALA A 152 -2.21 1.53 -6.46
C ALA A 152 -3.50 0.72 -6.35
N ALA A 153 -3.56 -0.29 -5.48
CA ALA A 153 -4.75 -1.09 -5.23
C ALA A 153 -5.91 -0.24 -4.68
N VAL A 154 -5.64 0.59 -3.67
CA VAL A 154 -6.66 1.50 -3.11
C VAL A 154 -7.12 2.53 -4.14
N ALA A 155 -6.21 3.08 -4.95
CA ALA A 155 -6.56 4.03 -6.01
C ALA A 155 -7.44 3.39 -7.09
N ALA A 156 -7.19 2.14 -7.47
CA ALA A 156 -8.00 1.39 -8.43
C ALA A 156 -9.41 1.13 -7.89
N SER A 157 -9.54 0.69 -6.65
CA SER A 157 -10.82 0.47 -5.98
C SER A 157 -11.69 1.73 -5.96
N SER A 158 -11.11 2.87 -5.58
CA SER A 158 -11.81 4.17 -5.54
C SER A 158 -12.34 4.61 -6.91
N THR A 159 -11.67 4.24 -7.99
CA THR A 159 -12.08 4.58 -9.36
C THR A 159 -13.26 3.71 -9.82
N SER A 160 -13.26 2.44 -9.46
CA SER A 160 -14.32 1.48 -9.79
C SER A 160 -15.65 1.85 -9.12
N SER A 161 -15.62 2.28 -7.86
CA SER A 161 -16.80 2.71 -7.10
C SER A 161 -17.48 3.94 -7.76
N ASN A 162 -16.69 4.90 -8.23
CA ASN A 162 -17.19 6.09 -8.91
C ASN A 162 -17.80 5.81 -10.31
N ALA A 163 -17.29 4.81 -11.02
CA ALA A 163 -17.81 4.40 -12.33
C ALA A 163 -19.18 3.71 -12.21
N SER A 164 -19.37 2.88 -11.19
CA SER A 164 -20.65 2.21 -10.92
C SER A 164 -21.77 3.18 -10.56
N THR A 165 -21.47 4.22 -9.78
CA THR A 165 -22.46 5.24 -9.39
C THR A 165 -22.91 6.09 -10.58
N LYS A 166 -22.01 6.36 -11.52
CA LYS A 166 -22.32 7.17 -12.72
C LYS A 166 -23.17 6.41 -13.75
N SER A 167 -23.10 5.09 -13.78
CA SER A 167 -23.91 4.26 -14.69
C SER A 167 -25.35 4.10 -14.22
N GLN A 168 -25.63 4.19 -12.93
CA GLN A 168 -26.99 4.10 -12.39
C GLN A 168 -27.80 5.37 -12.54
N THR A 169 -27.17 6.55 -12.60
CA THR A 169 -27.87 7.84 -12.76
C THR A 169 -28.30 8.14 -14.20
N THR A 170 -27.85 7.40 -15.21
CA THR A 170 -28.24 7.60 -16.61
C THR A 170 -29.36 6.68 -17.09
N SER A 171 -29.87 5.76 -16.27
CA SER A 171 -30.89 4.78 -16.64
C SER A 171 -32.32 5.17 -16.25
N ASP A 172 -32.52 6.20 -15.45
CA ASP A 172 -33.84 6.56 -14.89
C ASP A 172 -34.56 7.72 -15.57
N ASP A 173 -34.03 8.23 -16.72
CA ASP A 173 -34.62 9.38 -17.41
C ASP A 173 -35.16 9.06 -18.80
N HIS A 174 -35.81 7.91 -18.99
CA HIS A 174 -36.53 7.65 -20.24
C HIS A 174 -37.71 6.70 -20.09
N SER A 175 -38.72 7.07 -19.31
CA SER A 175 -40.05 6.49 -19.46
C SER A 175 -41.12 7.36 -18.78
N ASP A 176 -41.54 8.43 -19.40
CA ASP A 176 -42.94 8.89 -19.33
C ASP A 176 -43.19 9.99 -20.37
N ASP A 177 -43.61 9.64 -21.55
CA ASP A 177 -44.47 10.44 -22.40
C ASP A 177 -45.02 9.64 -23.58
N SER A 178 -46.15 8.97 -23.36
CA SER A 178 -47.05 8.53 -24.43
C SER A 178 -48.37 8.08 -23.83
N ARG A 179 -49.22 9.02 -23.46
CA ARG A 179 -50.67 8.85 -23.46
C ARG A 179 -51.33 10.22 -23.42
N GLU A 180 -51.81 10.68 -24.60
CA GLU A 180 -53.10 11.30 -24.86
C GLU A 180 -53.13 11.83 -26.29
N GLN A 181 -53.78 11.10 -27.19
CA GLN A 181 -54.90 11.50 -28.04
C GLN A 181 -55.33 10.32 -28.88
#